data_ed553c8d6a6e9eee6e8a3b3f306e6a48
#
_entry.id   ed553c8d6a6e9eee6e8a3b3f306e6a48
#
_cell.length_a   1.000
_cell.length_b   1.000
_cell.length_c   1.000
_cell.angle_alpha   90.00
_cell.angle_beta   90.00
_cell.angle_gamma   90.00
#
_symmetry.space_group_name_H-M   'P 1'
#
loop_
_entity.id
_entity.type
_entity.pdbx_description
1 polymer ?
#
loop_
_entity_poly.entity_id
_entity_poly.type
_entity_poly.pdbx_seq_one_letter_code
_entity_poly.pdbx_strand_id
1 'polypeptide(L)'
;MTSTVPDDDSDEPLRFEEQVTVEYGPVPSGAEEHHAWTGRYFHGSASRLPDGLDGLVAGDRAVLVLPTACDVDGRPSTVTIRSGSTGNGHPGRPAMPFTIGSRPEVARMLLDAANTVMLKASCAPGEPLRVTSPFVTVAEDDGPAGSPLCRVPGVTFGFGPGSRYRKQVGVVDGRLRTCSVVSKAPGTPDEPAAQYVMAGDPRMAALFSGLPEGAGHGLVRTGCNGRPTVFYGNAGSRLRGSGRPGDRRVFENFTESVSRRIGCGAGEGA
;
A
#
# COMPACT_ATOMS: atom_id res chain seq x y z
N MET A 1 9.43 -20.57 9.91
CA MET A 1 10.86 -20.86 9.66
C MET A 1 11.63 -20.20 10.77
N THR A 2 12.65 -20.80 11.36
CA THR A 2 13.41 -20.20 12.47
C THR A 2 14.82 -19.91 11.97
N SER A 3 15.25 -18.67 12.03
CA SER A 3 16.62 -18.25 11.73
C SER A 3 17.33 -17.81 12.99
N THR A 4 18.62 -18.05 13.07
CA THR A 4 19.48 -17.63 14.20
C THR A 4 20.58 -16.72 13.68
N VAL A 5 20.77 -15.59 14.35
CA VAL A 5 21.87 -14.65 14.06
C VAL A 5 22.70 -14.50 15.32
N PRO A 6 24.04 -14.56 15.25
CA PRO A 6 24.90 -14.24 16.39
C PRO A 6 24.59 -12.82 16.90
N ASP A 7 24.55 -12.67 18.21
CA ASP A 7 24.47 -11.36 18.84
C ASP A 7 25.84 -11.02 19.41
N ASP A 8 26.46 -9.95 18.94
CA ASP A 8 27.79 -9.54 19.37
C ASP A 8 27.84 -9.05 20.84
N ASP A 9 26.65 -8.77 21.43
CA ASP A 9 26.52 -8.26 22.79
C ASP A 9 25.97 -9.29 23.80
N SER A 10 25.63 -10.50 23.39
CA SER A 10 25.11 -11.54 24.29
C SER A 10 25.60 -12.95 23.90
N ASP A 11 25.79 -13.82 24.91
CA ASP A 11 26.15 -15.23 24.70
C ASP A 11 25.02 -16.10 24.12
N GLU A 12 23.79 -15.56 24.03
CA GLU A 12 22.66 -16.26 23.44
C GLU A 12 22.38 -15.76 22.02
N PRO A 13 22.31 -16.64 21.00
CA PRO A 13 22.00 -16.26 19.64
C PRO A 13 20.56 -15.76 19.53
N LEU A 14 20.37 -14.65 18.82
CA LEU A 14 19.05 -14.14 18.47
C LEU A 14 18.32 -15.16 17.59
N ARG A 15 17.13 -15.57 18.02
CA ARG A 15 16.24 -16.44 17.25
C ARG A 15 15.09 -15.63 16.69
N PHE A 16 14.88 -15.74 15.39
CA PHE A 16 13.76 -15.14 14.69
C PHE A 16 12.80 -16.22 14.21
N GLU A 17 11.53 -16.06 14.53
CA GLU A 17 10.47 -16.88 13.98
C GLU A 17 9.80 -16.10 12.82
N GLU A 18 9.95 -16.63 11.62
CA GLU A 18 9.38 -16.07 10.40
C GLU A 18 7.99 -16.67 10.14
N GLN A 19 7.01 -15.81 9.94
CA GLN A 19 5.63 -16.20 9.70
C GLN A 19 5.08 -15.50 8.46
N VAL A 20 4.41 -16.27 7.61
CA VAL A 20 3.57 -15.74 6.53
C VAL A 20 2.11 -15.85 6.96
N THR A 21 1.43 -14.71 6.96
CA THR A 21 0.01 -14.63 7.31
C THR A 21 -0.80 -14.41 6.04
N VAL A 22 -1.85 -15.22 5.86
CA VAL A 22 -2.86 -15.07 4.81
C VAL A 22 -4.18 -14.74 5.48
N GLU A 23 -4.79 -13.62 5.08
CA GLU A 23 -6.06 -13.17 5.65
C GLU A 23 -7.10 -13.01 4.54
N TYR A 24 -8.36 -13.37 4.82
CA TYR A 24 -9.51 -13.15 3.96
C TYR A 24 -10.61 -12.44 4.74
N GLY A 25 -11.19 -11.43 4.16
CA GLY A 25 -12.32 -10.71 4.75
C GLY A 25 -12.53 -9.33 4.14
N PRO A 26 -13.55 -8.63 4.61
CA PRO A 26 -13.80 -7.26 4.19
C PRO A 26 -12.71 -6.32 4.73
N VAL A 27 -12.49 -5.22 4.04
CA VAL A 27 -11.62 -4.14 4.56
C VAL A 27 -12.10 -3.70 5.94
N PRO A 28 -11.19 -3.28 6.85
CA PRO A 28 -11.56 -2.84 8.19
C PRO A 28 -12.60 -1.73 8.15
N SER A 29 -13.55 -1.74 9.10
CA SER A 29 -14.59 -0.71 9.21
C SER A 29 -14.17 0.48 10.08
N GLY A 30 -13.28 0.27 11.04
CA GLY A 30 -12.74 1.31 11.89
C GLY A 30 -11.75 2.19 11.13
N ALA A 31 -11.88 3.52 11.21
CA ALA A 31 -11.01 4.43 10.44
C ALA A 31 -9.52 4.24 10.77
N GLU A 32 -9.16 4.06 12.02
CA GLU A 32 -7.77 3.84 12.45
C GLU A 32 -7.21 2.53 11.91
N GLU A 33 -7.96 1.43 12.06
CA GLU A 33 -7.58 0.12 11.53
C GLU A 33 -7.47 0.13 10.01
N HIS A 34 -8.39 0.86 9.35
CA HIS A 34 -8.39 1.01 7.90
C HIS A 34 -7.16 1.80 7.41
N HIS A 35 -6.79 2.89 8.10
CA HIS A 35 -5.56 3.63 7.81
C HIS A 35 -4.31 2.75 7.99
N ALA A 36 -4.24 1.98 9.07
CA ALA A 36 -3.14 1.04 9.31
C ALA A 36 -3.09 -0.05 8.23
N TRP A 37 -4.23 -0.59 7.83
CA TRP A 37 -4.36 -1.58 6.77
C TRP A 37 -3.89 -1.01 5.42
N THR A 38 -4.38 0.18 5.03
CA THR A 38 -3.95 0.87 3.81
C THR A 38 -2.45 1.15 3.86
N GLY A 39 -1.96 1.65 4.99
CA GLY A 39 -0.54 1.85 5.25
C GLY A 39 0.29 0.62 4.96
N ARG A 40 -0.17 -0.54 5.38
CA ARG A 40 0.53 -1.82 5.24
C ARG A 40 0.59 -2.31 3.81
N TYR A 41 -0.48 -2.24 3.05
CA TYR A 41 -0.55 -2.88 1.73
C TYR A 41 -0.23 -1.97 0.55
N PHE A 42 -0.37 -0.65 0.70
CA PHE A 42 -0.18 0.31 -0.39
C PHE A 42 1.16 1.06 -0.36
N HIS A 43 2.02 0.78 0.61
CA HIS A 43 3.34 1.43 0.68
C HIS A 43 4.42 0.70 -0.12
N GLY A 44 5.58 1.33 -0.24
CA GLY A 44 6.77 0.75 -0.83
C GLY A 44 6.70 0.56 -2.33
N SER A 45 7.56 -0.32 -2.84
CA SER A 45 7.73 -0.60 -4.26
C SER A 45 6.81 -1.74 -4.76
N ALA A 46 5.57 -1.82 -4.26
CA ALA A 46 4.62 -2.80 -4.74
C ALA A 46 4.30 -2.59 -6.23
N SER A 47 4.16 -3.69 -6.96
CA SER A 47 3.69 -3.69 -8.35
C SER A 47 2.21 -3.98 -8.40
N ARG A 48 1.51 -3.44 -9.40
CA ARG A 48 0.15 -3.83 -9.70
C ARG A 48 0.12 -5.29 -10.20
N LEU A 49 -0.90 -6.03 -9.81
CA LEU A 49 -1.20 -7.33 -10.42
C LEU A 49 -1.57 -7.12 -11.90
N PRO A 50 -0.99 -7.91 -12.82
CA PRO A 50 -1.34 -7.82 -14.24
C PRO A 50 -2.70 -8.44 -14.56
N ASP A 51 -3.03 -8.54 -15.85
CA ASP A 51 -4.24 -9.17 -16.38
C ASP A 51 -5.56 -8.58 -15.87
N GLY A 52 -5.55 -7.29 -15.49
CA GLY A 52 -6.75 -6.59 -15.00
C GLY A 52 -7.15 -6.94 -13.58
N LEU A 53 -6.32 -7.65 -12.84
CA LEU A 53 -6.58 -7.96 -11.44
C LEU A 53 -6.41 -6.73 -10.54
N ASP A 54 -7.38 -6.49 -9.68
CA ASP A 54 -7.40 -5.37 -8.75
C ASP A 54 -6.58 -5.68 -7.50
N GLY A 55 -5.29 -5.44 -7.57
CA GLY A 55 -4.41 -5.75 -6.46
C GLY A 55 -2.97 -5.27 -6.62
N LEU A 56 -2.21 -5.46 -5.55
CA LEU A 56 -0.81 -5.08 -5.43
C LEU A 56 0.01 -6.25 -4.88
N VAL A 57 1.26 -6.35 -5.32
CA VAL A 57 2.20 -7.35 -4.85
C VAL A 57 3.61 -6.77 -4.67
N ALA A 58 4.22 -7.12 -3.56
CA ALA A 58 5.65 -6.92 -3.26
C ALA A 58 6.28 -8.27 -2.90
N GLY A 59 7.56 -8.28 -2.56
CA GLY A 59 8.24 -9.52 -2.16
C GLY A 59 7.88 -10.01 -0.76
N ASP A 60 7.30 -9.17 0.06
CA ASP A 60 6.98 -9.37 1.49
C ASP A 60 5.48 -9.33 1.78
N ARG A 61 4.65 -8.88 0.83
CA ARG A 61 3.20 -8.73 1.00
C ARG A 61 2.46 -8.65 -0.32
N ALA A 62 1.16 -8.89 -0.25
CA ALA A 62 0.25 -8.70 -1.38
C ALA A 62 -1.19 -8.44 -0.91
N VAL A 63 -1.98 -7.81 -1.77
CA VAL A 63 -3.42 -7.62 -1.59
C VAL A 63 -4.12 -7.81 -2.93
N LEU A 64 -5.23 -8.54 -2.91
CA LEU A 64 -6.16 -8.72 -4.02
C LEU A 64 -7.56 -8.35 -3.56
N VAL A 65 -8.23 -7.48 -4.32
CA VAL A 65 -9.66 -7.19 -4.13
C VAL A 65 -10.44 -8.23 -4.88
N LEU A 66 -11.33 -8.91 -4.18
CA LEU A 66 -12.15 -9.97 -4.76
C LEU A 66 -13.30 -9.38 -5.59
N PRO A 67 -13.92 -10.19 -6.49
CA PRO A 67 -15.13 -9.78 -7.19
C PRO A 67 -16.24 -9.29 -6.25
N THR A 68 -17.12 -8.42 -6.75
CA THR A 68 -18.22 -7.83 -5.96
C THR A 68 -19.15 -8.87 -5.32
N ALA A 69 -19.27 -10.05 -5.94
CA ALA A 69 -20.04 -11.17 -5.38
C ALA A 69 -19.48 -11.66 -4.04
N CYS A 70 -18.22 -11.36 -3.71
CA CYS A 70 -17.57 -11.71 -2.46
C CYS A 70 -17.66 -10.61 -1.39
N ASP A 71 -18.28 -9.48 -1.69
CA ASP A 71 -18.39 -8.36 -0.76
C ASP A 71 -19.26 -8.73 0.44
N VAL A 72 -18.90 -8.23 1.62
CA VAL A 72 -19.61 -8.46 2.87
C VAL A 72 -20.13 -7.13 3.41
N ASP A 73 -21.41 -7.03 3.66
CA ASP A 73 -22.07 -5.80 4.17
C ASP A 73 -21.74 -4.55 3.34
N GLY A 74 -21.69 -4.70 2.01
CA GLY A 74 -21.36 -3.62 1.08
C GLY A 74 -19.90 -3.16 1.10
N ARG A 75 -19.03 -3.87 1.84
CA ARG A 75 -17.59 -3.61 1.88
C ARG A 75 -16.82 -4.59 0.99
N PRO A 76 -15.83 -4.11 0.23
CA PRO A 76 -14.98 -4.97 -0.57
C PRO A 76 -14.28 -6.02 0.27
N SER A 77 -14.39 -7.28 -0.14
CA SER A 77 -13.59 -8.36 0.43
C SER A 77 -12.23 -8.45 -0.26
N THR A 78 -11.22 -8.77 0.52
CA THR A 78 -9.83 -8.90 0.06
C THR A 78 -9.22 -10.21 0.51
N VAL A 79 -8.24 -10.68 -0.24
CA VAL A 79 -7.25 -11.63 0.24
C VAL A 79 -5.93 -10.90 0.36
N THR A 80 -5.27 -11.06 1.49
CA THR A 80 -3.99 -10.42 1.75
C THR A 80 -2.95 -11.46 2.18
N ILE A 81 -1.70 -11.19 1.83
CA ILE A 81 -0.54 -11.93 2.31
C ILE A 81 0.44 -10.93 2.91
N ARG A 82 1.05 -11.29 4.02
CA ARG A 82 2.16 -10.54 4.61
C ARG A 82 3.14 -11.45 5.32
N SER A 83 4.39 -11.07 5.29
CA SER A 83 5.42 -11.63 6.14
C SER A 83 5.52 -10.87 7.47
N GLY A 84 6.05 -11.53 8.47
CA GLY A 84 6.43 -10.92 9.73
C GLY A 84 7.39 -11.85 10.48
N SER A 85 8.39 -11.28 11.13
CA SER A 85 9.28 -12.03 12.00
C SER A 85 9.22 -11.51 13.42
N THR A 86 9.13 -12.41 14.38
CA THR A 86 9.22 -12.13 15.79
C THR A 86 10.54 -12.70 16.34
N GLY A 87 11.26 -11.91 17.14
CA GLY A 87 12.52 -12.34 17.73
C GLY A 87 12.44 -12.38 19.26
N ASN A 88 13.20 -13.27 19.89
CA ASN A 88 13.26 -13.40 21.36
C ASN A 88 14.10 -12.30 22.03
N GLY A 89 14.79 -11.47 21.24
CA GLY A 89 15.78 -10.53 21.78
C GLY A 89 15.23 -9.27 22.44
N HIS A 90 13.99 -8.86 22.13
CA HIS A 90 13.39 -7.68 22.76
C HIS A 90 11.86 -7.78 22.74
N PRO A 91 11.22 -8.04 23.89
CA PRO A 91 9.79 -7.93 24.02
C PRO A 91 9.36 -6.50 23.63
N GLY A 92 8.49 -6.38 22.63
CA GLY A 92 8.00 -5.09 22.12
C GLY A 92 8.62 -4.60 20.81
N ARG A 93 9.57 -5.31 20.19
CA ARG A 93 9.93 -5.00 18.80
C ARG A 93 8.81 -5.41 17.87
N PRO A 94 8.37 -4.51 16.97
CA PRO A 94 7.38 -4.85 15.97
C PRO A 94 7.91 -5.95 15.06
N ALA A 95 6.99 -6.80 14.57
CA ALA A 95 7.33 -7.80 13.58
C ALA A 95 7.99 -7.12 12.36
N MET A 96 9.16 -7.65 11.98
CA MET A 96 9.91 -7.15 10.83
C MET A 96 9.48 -7.91 9.59
N PRO A 97 9.17 -7.22 8.47
CA PRO A 97 8.89 -7.91 7.23
C PRO A 97 10.16 -8.57 6.68
N PHE A 98 10.00 -9.73 6.08
CA PHE A 98 11.03 -10.41 5.32
C PHE A 98 10.53 -10.73 3.91
N THR A 99 11.44 -10.97 2.97
CA THR A 99 11.08 -11.35 1.61
C THR A 99 10.56 -12.78 1.57
N ILE A 100 9.28 -12.97 1.27
CA ILE A 100 8.65 -14.28 1.07
C ILE A 100 9.17 -14.93 -0.22
N GLY A 101 9.31 -14.12 -1.26
CA GLY A 101 9.75 -14.56 -2.57
C GLY A 101 9.74 -13.44 -3.61
N SER A 102 9.95 -13.80 -4.87
CA SER A 102 9.75 -12.89 -5.99
C SER A 102 8.27 -12.50 -6.13
N ARG A 103 7.97 -11.35 -6.75
CA ARG A 103 6.58 -10.91 -6.99
C ARG A 103 5.72 -11.97 -7.69
N PRO A 104 6.18 -12.69 -8.73
CA PRO A 104 5.42 -13.80 -9.32
C PRO A 104 5.08 -14.93 -8.35
N GLU A 105 6.00 -15.28 -7.44
CA GLU A 105 5.76 -16.32 -6.45
C GLU A 105 4.73 -15.89 -5.41
N VAL A 106 4.86 -14.66 -4.89
CA VAL A 106 3.89 -14.11 -3.94
C VAL A 106 2.51 -13.94 -4.59
N ALA A 107 2.46 -13.48 -5.85
CA ALA A 107 1.20 -13.38 -6.59
C ALA A 107 0.54 -14.75 -6.81
N ARG A 108 1.31 -15.79 -7.13
CA ARG A 108 0.77 -17.16 -7.26
C ARG A 108 0.16 -17.61 -5.94
N MET A 109 0.88 -17.46 -4.83
CA MET A 109 0.36 -17.80 -3.49
C MET A 109 -0.94 -17.03 -3.17
N LEU A 110 -0.99 -15.73 -3.50
CA LEU A 110 -2.17 -14.89 -3.31
C LEU A 110 -3.37 -15.39 -4.11
N LEU A 111 -3.16 -15.75 -5.39
CA LEU A 111 -4.22 -16.22 -6.27
C LEU A 111 -4.72 -17.61 -5.90
N ASP A 112 -3.83 -18.51 -5.47
CA ASP A 112 -4.20 -19.84 -4.98
C ASP A 112 -5.07 -19.72 -3.73
N ALA A 113 -4.70 -18.85 -2.81
CA ALA A 113 -5.51 -18.54 -1.63
C ALA A 113 -6.86 -17.92 -2.01
N ALA A 114 -6.86 -16.93 -2.91
CA ALA A 114 -8.06 -16.26 -3.37
C ALA A 114 -9.04 -17.21 -4.06
N ASN A 115 -8.57 -18.04 -4.99
CA ASN A 115 -9.40 -19.04 -5.65
C ASN A 115 -10.01 -20.04 -4.64
N THR A 116 -9.21 -20.46 -3.66
CA THR A 116 -9.66 -21.37 -2.60
C THR A 116 -10.77 -20.76 -1.74
N VAL A 117 -10.59 -19.51 -1.29
CA VAL A 117 -11.60 -18.87 -0.43
C VAL A 117 -12.85 -18.49 -1.20
N MET A 118 -12.73 -18.06 -2.45
CA MET A 118 -13.89 -17.75 -3.30
C MET A 118 -14.77 -18.98 -3.57
N LEU A 119 -14.14 -20.14 -3.79
CA LEU A 119 -14.86 -21.40 -3.93
C LEU A 119 -15.62 -21.75 -2.64
N LYS A 120 -14.96 -21.63 -1.49
CA LYS A 120 -15.58 -21.91 -0.16
C LYS A 120 -16.70 -20.93 0.17
N ALA A 121 -16.55 -19.66 -0.21
CA ALA A 121 -17.55 -18.62 0.00
C ALA A 121 -18.65 -18.60 -1.06
N SER A 122 -18.61 -19.50 -2.07
CA SER A 122 -19.56 -19.57 -3.18
C SER A 122 -19.67 -18.23 -3.96
N CYS A 123 -18.57 -17.49 -4.08
CA CYS A 123 -18.49 -16.23 -4.80
C CYS A 123 -17.44 -16.26 -5.92
N ALA A 124 -16.96 -17.46 -6.28
CA ALA A 124 -15.97 -17.62 -7.34
C ALA A 124 -16.52 -17.21 -8.71
N PRO A 125 -15.72 -16.55 -9.55
CA PRO A 125 -16.03 -16.38 -10.97
C PRO A 125 -16.02 -17.74 -11.67
N GLY A 126 -16.57 -17.80 -12.91
CA GLY A 126 -16.63 -19.04 -13.68
C GLY A 126 -15.27 -19.68 -13.96
N GLU A 127 -14.21 -18.86 -14.03
CA GLU A 127 -12.83 -19.32 -14.21
C GLU A 127 -11.95 -18.88 -13.04
N PRO A 128 -10.96 -19.69 -12.64
CA PRO A 128 -10.00 -19.31 -11.61
C PRO A 128 -9.17 -18.10 -12.02
N LEU A 129 -8.89 -17.21 -11.08
CA LEU A 129 -8.00 -16.07 -11.29
C LEU A 129 -6.58 -16.57 -11.60
N ARG A 130 -5.96 -15.97 -12.59
CA ARG A 130 -4.60 -16.32 -13.06
C ARG A 130 -3.85 -15.06 -13.42
N VAL A 131 -2.53 -15.14 -13.33
CA VAL A 131 -1.59 -14.15 -13.88
C VAL A 131 -0.79 -14.82 -14.98
N THR A 132 -0.85 -14.26 -16.18
CA THR A 132 -0.14 -14.74 -17.36
C THR A 132 0.81 -13.68 -17.93
N SER A 133 0.54 -12.42 -17.68
CA SER A 133 1.36 -11.30 -18.15
C SER A 133 2.52 -11.00 -17.17
N PRO A 134 3.63 -10.43 -17.67
CA PRO A 134 4.75 -10.05 -16.84
C PRO A 134 4.40 -8.90 -15.89
N PHE A 135 5.07 -8.85 -14.73
CA PHE A 135 4.96 -7.75 -13.79
C PHE A 135 5.71 -6.52 -14.29
N VAL A 136 5.05 -5.39 -14.26
CA VAL A 136 5.71 -4.09 -14.47
C VAL A 136 6.19 -3.57 -13.13
N THR A 137 7.50 -3.40 -13.01
CA THR A 137 8.13 -2.82 -11.83
C THR A 137 8.62 -1.43 -12.12
N VAL A 138 8.37 -0.50 -11.20
CA VAL A 138 8.97 0.82 -11.25
C VAL A 138 10.29 0.76 -10.51
N ALA A 139 11.37 1.25 -11.14
CA ALA A 139 12.66 1.34 -10.47
C ALA A 139 12.54 2.17 -9.19
N GLU A 140 13.20 1.75 -8.12
CA GLU A 140 13.23 2.50 -6.87
C GLU A 140 13.69 3.92 -7.15
N ASP A 141 12.97 4.88 -6.58
CA ASP A 141 13.29 6.30 -6.75
C ASP A 141 14.11 6.76 -5.55
N ASP A 142 15.39 6.46 -5.59
CA ASP A 142 16.39 6.99 -4.65
C ASP A 142 16.84 8.41 -5.05
N GLY A 143 16.01 9.11 -5.81
CA GLY A 143 16.30 10.47 -6.27
C GLY A 143 16.73 11.40 -5.13
N PRO A 144 17.54 12.43 -5.43
CA PRO A 144 18.01 13.38 -4.44
C PRO A 144 16.86 14.01 -3.66
N ALA A 145 17.13 14.50 -2.46
CA ALA A 145 16.13 15.02 -1.52
C ALA A 145 15.13 16.05 -2.12
N GLY A 146 15.51 16.75 -3.18
CA GLY A 146 14.65 17.69 -3.91
C GLY A 146 13.87 17.10 -5.09
N SER A 147 14.02 15.80 -5.39
CA SER A 147 13.26 15.19 -6.49
C SER A 147 11.76 15.16 -6.19
N PRO A 148 10.91 15.23 -7.24
CA PRO A 148 9.46 15.20 -7.06
C PRO A 148 9.00 13.94 -6.31
N LEU A 149 8.09 14.11 -5.35
CA LEU A 149 7.42 13.00 -4.68
C LEU A 149 6.54 12.26 -5.69
N CYS A 150 6.51 10.93 -5.64
CA CYS A 150 5.70 10.10 -6.53
C CYS A 150 5.96 10.33 -8.03
N ARG A 151 7.12 10.86 -8.41
CA ARG A 151 7.41 11.34 -9.78
C ARG A 151 6.37 12.35 -10.28
N VAL A 152 5.76 13.10 -9.37
CA VAL A 152 4.77 14.14 -9.69
C VAL A 152 5.46 15.50 -9.62
N PRO A 153 5.73 16.19 -10.76
CA PRO A 153 6.34 17.51 -10.75
C PRO A 153 5.56 18.50 -9.89
N GLY A 154 6.29 19.31 -9.13
CA GLY A 154 5.72 20.28 -8.21
C GLY A 154 5.30 19.73 -6.85
N VAL A 155 5.29 18.40 -6.67
CA VAL A 155 5.04 17.78 -5.36
C VAL A 155 6.37 17.45 -4.71
N THR A 156 6.71 18.15 -3.66
CA THR A 156 7.94 17.92 -2.90
C THR A 156 7.63 17.66 -1.45
N PHE A 157 8.35 16.71 -0.87
CA PHE A 157 8.37 16.51 0.57
C PHE A 157 9.67 17.11 1.12
N GLY A 158 9.57 17.99 2.09
CA GLY A 158 10.67 18.81 2.60
C GLY A 158 11.78 18.05 3.33
N PHE A 159 12.39 17.06 2.68
CA PHE A 159 13.58 16.39 3.22
C PHE A 159 14.84 17.13 2.82
N GLY A 160 15.63 17.53 3.82
CA GLY A 160 16.97 18.05 3.59
C GLY A 160 17.99 16.94 3.26
N PRO A 161 19.19 17.33 2.79
CA PRO A 161 20.32 16.42 2.66
C PRO A 161 20.56 15.66 3.98
N GLY A 162 20.89 14.40 3.90
CA GLY A 162 21.09 13.55 5.11
C GLY A 162 19.82 13.09 5.80
N SER A 163 18.64 13.27 5.19
CA SER A 163 17.38 12.78 5.76
C SER A 163 17.42 11.27 5.98
N ARG A 164 16.89 10.85 7.13
CA ARG A 164 16.65 9.45 7.48
C ARG A 164 15.46 8.82 6.72
N TYR A 165 14.86 9.54 5.81
CA TYR A 165 13.73 9.08 5.01
C TYR A 165 14.11 8.90 3.55
N ARG A 166 13.45 7.96 2.87
CA ARG A 166 13.52 7.76 1.42
C ARG A 166 12.12 7.72 0.83
N LYS A 167 12.03 7.99 -0.45
CA LYS A 167 10.79 7.88 -1.22
C LYS A 167 10.74 6.52 -1.87
N GLN A 168 9.56 5.93 -1.93
CA GLN A 168 9.30 4.69 -2.65
C GLN A 168 8.11 4.88 -3.57
N VAL A 169 8.28 4.57 -4.83
CA VAL A 169 7.23 4.63 -5.85
C VAL A 169 6.86 3.20 -6.22
N GLY A 170 5.61 2.84 -6.03
CA GLY A 170 5.10 1.50 -6.36
C GLY A 170 4.53 1.45 -7.77
N VAL A 171 3.37 2.03 -7.97
CA VAL A 171 2.69 2.05 -9.27
C VAL A 171 2.61 3.48 -9.80
N VAL A 172 2.81 3.62 -11.11
CA VAL A 172 2.65 4.89 -11.83
C VAL A 172 1.94 4.62 -13.15
N ASP A 173 0.62 4.56 -13.10
CA ASP A 173 -0.20 4.49 -14.32
C ASP A 173 -1.40 5.46 -14.24
N GLY A 174 -2.26 5.46 -15.26
CA GLY A 174 -3.42 6.36 -15.33
C GLY A 174 -4.59 5.94 -14.43
N ARG A 175 -4.54 4.76 -13.81
CA ARG A 175 -5.61 4.22 -12.97
C ARG A 175 -5.20 3.97 -11.54
N LEU A 176 -3.91 3.76 -11.30
CA LEU A 176 -3.38 3.54 -9.97
C LEU A 176 -2.03 4.23 -9.83
N ARG A 177 -1.87 4.98 -8.77
CA ARG A 177 -0.59 5.57 -8.42
C ARG A 177 -0.39 5.41 -6.92
N THR A 178 0.74 4.85 -6.55
CA THR A 178 1.10 4.66 -5.15
C THR A 178 2.50 5.17 -4.89
N CYS A 179 2.70 5.90 -3.83
CA CYS A 179 4.01 6.20 -3.32
C CYS A 179 4.00 6.42 -1.81
N SER A 180 5.15 6.26 -1.22
CA SER A 180 5.33 6.41 0.22
C SER A 180 6.68 7.02 0.56
N VAL A 181 6.72 7.53 1.78
CA VAL A 181 7.93 8.00 2.44
C VAL A 181 8.20 7.04 3.58
N VAL A 182 9.34 6.38 3.57
CA VAL A 182 9.71 5.38 4.57
C VAL A 182 11.01 5.76 5.27
N SER A 183 11.19 5.25 6.47
CA SER A 183 12.44 5.42 7.21
C SER A 183 13.56 4.58 6.59
N LYS A 184 14.79 5.12 6.58
CA LYS A 184 16.01 4.38 6.23
C LYS A 184 16.59 3.61 7.41
N ALA A 185 16.11 3.88 8.62
CA ALA A 185 16.66 3.25 9.82
C ALA A 185 16.31 1.76 9.83
N PRO A 186 17.28 0.88 10.10
CA PRO A 186 17.03 -0.54 10.29
C PRO A 186 16.03 -0.75 11.44
N GLY A 187 15.20 -1.77 11.33
CA GLY A 187 14.26 -2.13 12.40
C GLY A 187 13.10 -1.15 12.59
N THR A 188 12.82 -0.28 11.63
CA THR A 188 11.60 0.54 11.69
C THR A 188 10.38 -0.28 11.28
N PRO A 189 9.22 -0.04 11.95
CA PRO A 189 7.98 -0.68 11.57
C PRO A 189 7.65 -0.46 10.09
N ASP A 190 6.91 -1.39 9.52
CA ASP A 190 6.40 -1.40 8.15
C ASP A 190 5.47 -0.22 7.82
N GLU A 191 5.19 0.62 8.78
CA GLU A 191 4.31 1.77 8.63
C GLU A 191 5.03 2.92 7.92
N PRO A 192 4.54 3.36 6.76
CA PRO A 192 5.13 4.49 6.06
C PRO A 192 5.01 5.76 6.90
N ALA A 193 6.05 6.60 6.86
CA ALA A 193 5.99 7.91 7.47
C ALA A 193 4.97 8.83 6.78
N ALA A 194 4.79 8.66 5.47
CA ALA A 194 3.69 9.24 4.70
C ALA A 194 3.38 8.34 3.49
N GLN A 195 2.13 8.39 3.03
CA GLN A 195 1.64 7.60 1.91
C GLN A 195 0.66 8.41 1.07
N TYR A 196 0.74 8.25 -0.25
CA TYR A 196 -0.16 8.88 -1.20
C TYR A 196 -0.61 7.86 -2.24
N VAL A 197 -1.92 7.79 -2.46
CA VAL A 197 -2.56 6.86 -3.39
C VAL A 197 -3.53 7.62 -4.28
N MET A 198 -3.54 7.32 -5.55
CA MET A 198 -4.65 7.64 -6.46
C MET A 198 -5.17 6.31 -7.01
N ALA A 199 -6.46 6.05 -6.87
CA ALA A 199 -7.13 4.85 -7.35
C ALA A 199 -8.32 5.23 -8.23
N GLY A 200 -8.22 4.96 -9.53
CA GLY A 200 -9.25 5.19 -10.54
C GLY A 200 -9.88 3.91 -11.06
N ASP A 201 -9.47 2.74 -10.59
CA ASP A 201 -10.20 1.50 -10.80
C ASP A 201 -11.30 1.37 -9.75
N PRO A 202 -12.56 1.10 -10.14
CA PRO A 202 -13.68 1.09 -9.21
C PRO A 202 -13.50 0.18 -7.99
N ARG A 203 -12.93 -1.01 -8.19
CA ARG A 203 -12.69 -1.96 -7.09
C ARG A 203 -11.58 -1.49 -6.15
N MET A 204 -10.48 -0.93 -6.70
CA MET A 204 -9.41 -0.35 -5.90
C MET A 204 -9.89 0.92 -5.16
N ALA A 205 -10.71 1.75 -5.81
CA ALA A 205 -11.31 2.94 -5.20
C ALA A 205 -12.28 2.58 -4.06
N ALA A 206 -13.02 1.47 -4.20
CA ALA A 206 -13.93 0.97 -3.19
C ALA A 206 -13.24 0.56 -1.88
N LEU A 207 -11.94 0.20 -1.93
CA LEU A 207 -11.15 -0.08 -0.74
C LEU A 207 -11.09 1.09 0.26
N PHE A 208 -11.35 2.30 -0.18
CA PHE A 208 -11.38 3.50 0.66
C PHE A 208 -12.80 3.87 1.13
N SER A 209 -13.81 3.01 0.87
CA SER A 209 -15.16 3.23 1.37
C SER A 209 -15.19 3.20 2.90
N GLY A 210 -16.04 4.04 3.51
CA GLY A 210 -16.14 4.13 4.97
C GLY A 210 -15.11 5.05 5.63
N LEU A 211 -14.08 5.49 4.93
CA LEU A 211 -13.18 6.52 5.46
C LEU A 211 -13.84 7.91 5.35
N PRO A 212 -13.62 8.79 6.34
CA PRO A 212 -14.14 10.16 6.30
C PRO A 212 -13.54 10.92 5.13
N GLU A 213 -14.38 11.62 4.38
CA GLU A 213 -14.01 12.38 3.19
C GLU A 213 -13.63 13.83 3.52
N GLY A 214 -12.76 14.40 2.72
CA GLY A 214 -12.29 15.76 2.78
C GLY A 214 -10.77 15.88 2.85
N ALA A 215 -10.22 16.98 2.38
CA ALA A 215 -8.78 17.23 2.39
C ALA A 215 -8.19 17.21 3.83
N GLY A 216 -9.00 17.59 4.84
CA GLY A 216 -8.61 17.50 6.25
C GLY A 216 -8.45 16.07 6.76
N HIS A 217 -9.11 15.11 6.14
CA HIS A 217 -9.01 13.67 6.42
C HIS A 217 -8.08 12.94 5.46
N GLY A 218 -7.46 13.64 4.50
CA GLY A 218 -6.59 13.04 3.51
C GLY A 218 -7.32 12.14 2.50
N LEU A 219 -8.62 12.37 2.28
CA LEU A 219 -9.40 11.60 1.31
C LEU A 219 -10.25 12.54 0.44
N VAL A 220 -10.07 12.45 -0.87
CA VAL A 220 -10.87 13.19 -1.85
C VAL A 220 -11.40 12.23 -2.90
N ARG A 221 -12.69 12.32 -3.21
CA ARG A 221 -13.34 11.58 -4.30
C ARG A 221 -13.71 12.55 -5.41
N THR A 222 -13.46 12.15 -6.65
CA THR A 222 -13.78 12.97 -7.81
C THR A 222 -14.00 12.09 -9.04
N GLY A 223 -14.53 12.68 -10.11
CA GLY A 223 -14.61 12.03 -11.43
C GLY A 223 -13.41 12.40 -12.29
N CYS A 224 -12.71 11.42 -12.84
CA CYS A 224 -11.60 11.64 -13.76
C CYS A 224 -11.86 10.88 -15.05
N ASN A 225 -12.04 11.59 -16.17
CA ASN A 225 -12.41 10.98 -17.45
C ASN A 225 -13.64 10.05 -17.35
N GLY A 226 -14.68 10.49 -16.64
CA GLY A 226 -15.91 9.73 -16.41
C GLY A 226 -15.79 8.55 -15.44
N ARG A 227 -14.70 8.43 -14.69
CA ARG A 227 -14.48 7.34 -13.74
C ARG A 227 -14.38 7.87 -12.31
N PRO A 228 -15.05 7.23 -11.34
CA PRO A 228 -14.84 7.52 -9.94
C PRO A 228 -13.36 7.32 -9.57
N THR A 229 -12.74 8.34 -9.02
CA THR A 229 -11.33 8.31 -8.62
C THR A 229 -11.20 8.77 -7.19
N VAL A 230 -10.39 8.05 -6.43
CA VAL A 230 -10.07 8.36 -5.03
C VAL A 230 -8.63 8.83 -4.94
N PHE A 231 -8.42 9.93 -4.25
CA PHE A 231 -7.11 10.38 -3.79
C PHE A 231 -7.06 10.19 -2.28
N TYR A 232 -6.03 9.50 -1.83
CA TYR A 232 -5.79 9.24 -0.42
C TYR A 232 -4.37 9.67 -0.05
N GLY A 233 -4.24 10.35 1.10
CA GLY A 233 -2.96 10.74 1.67
C GLY A 233 -3.00 10.59 3.18
N ASN A 234 -2.02 9.89 3.73
CA ASN A 234 -1.86 9.74 5.16
C ASN A 234 -0.40 10.01 5.54
N ALA A 235 -0.21 10.85 6.55
CA ALA A 235 1.08 10.97 7.20
C ALA A 235 1.00 10.39 8.60
N GLY A 236 1.91 9.49 8.86
CA GLY A 236 2.05 8.84 10.14
C GLY A 236 2.36 9.83 11.26
N SER A 237 2.05 9.43 12.50
CA SER A 237 2.25 10.24 13.72
C SER A 237 3.67 10.81 13.86
N ARG A 238 4.67 10.13 13.32
CA ARG A 238 6.09 10.54 13.35
C ARG A 238 6.40 11.82 12.57
N LEU A 239 5.57 12.17 11.58
CA LEU A 239 5.73 13.39 10.79
C LEU A 239 4.81 14.51 11.25
N ARG A 240 3.68 14.18 11.87
CA ARG A 240 2.69 15.16 12.34
C ARG A 240 3.21 16.13 13.40
N GLY A 241 4.23 15.76 14.16
CA GLY A 241 4.83 16.59 15.22
C GLY A 241 6.07 17.39 14.81
N SER A 242 6.52 17.33 13.56
CA SER A 242 7.83 17.87 13.16
C SER A 242 7.84 19.35 12.73
N GLY A 243 6.72 20.07 12.82
CA GLY A 243 6.63 21.51 12.40
C GLY A 243 6.91 21.74 10.92
N ARG A 244 6.98 20.71 10.10
CA ARG A 244 7.23 20.81 8.66
C ARG A 244 5.96 21.20 7.91
N PRO A 245 6.05 21.82 6.72
CA PRO A 245 4.88 22.17 5.93
C PRO A 245 4.01 20.93 5.79
N GLY A 246 2.80 21.04 6.34
CA GLY A 246 2.00 19.91 6.76
C GLY A 246 1.66 19.00 5.59
N ASP A 247 1.49 17.75 5.90
CA ASP A 247 0.90 16.68 5.12
C ASP A 247 -0.24 17.13 4.23
N ARG A 248 -1.10 18.00 4.72
CA ARG A 248 -2.24 18.54 4.02
C ARG A 248 -1.83 19.24 2.72
N ARG A 249 -0.82 20.12 2.76
CA ARG A 249 -0.36 20.84 1.56
C ARG A 249 0.30 19.90 0.54
N VAL A 250 1.03 18.91 1.01
CA VAL A 250 1.61 17.89 0.11
C VAL A 250 0.51 17.07 -0.55
N PHE A 251 -0.52 16.69 0.22
CA PHE A 251 -1.68 15.96 -0.30
C PHE A 251 -2.48 16.80 -1.30
N GLU A 252 -2.74 18.07 -0.99
CA GLU A 252 -3.42 19.00 -1.90
C GLU A 252 -2.64 19.16 -3.21
N ASN A 253 -1.33 19.37 -3.14
CA ASN A 253 -0.45 19.48 -4.33
C ASN A 253 -0.43 18.17 -5.13
N PHE A 254 -0.39 17.02 -4.45
CA PHE A 254 -0.45 15.70 -5.10
C PHE A 254 -1.78 15.53 -5.83
N THR A 255 -2.89 15.76 -5.17
CA THR A 255 -4.23 15.65 -5.73
C THR A 255 -4.39 16.56 -6.95
N GLU A 256 -4.07 17.85 -6.82
CA GLU A 256 -4.16 18.83 -7.91
C GLU A 256 -3.28 18.45 -9.11
N SER A 257 -2.01 18.13 -8.86
CA SER A 257 -1.07 17.83 -9.94
C SER A 257 -1.38 16.54 -10.68
N VAL A 258 -1.87 15.51 -9.97
CA VAL A 258 -2.30 14.26 -10.59
C VAL A 258 -3.62 14.45 -11.32
N SER A 259 -4.61 15.12 -10.70
CA SER A 259 -5.92 15.41 -11.30
C SER A 259 -5.80 16.11 -12.66
N ARG A 260 -4.97 17.13 -12.76
CA ARG A 260 -4.70 17.83 -14.04
C ARG A 260 -4.16 16.91 -15.13
N ARG A 261 -3.35 15.91 -14.76
CA ARG A 261 -2.72 14.98 -15.73
C ARG A 261 -3.62 13.89 -16.22
N ILE A 262 -4.52 13.41 -15.36
CA ILE A 262 -5.43 12.32 -15.70
C ILE A 262 -6.81 12.83 -16.10
N GLY A 263 -6.95 14.17 -16.34
CA GLY A 263 -8.21 14.75 -16.83
C GLY A 263 -9.34 14.65 -15.82
N CYS A 264 -9.06 14.90 -14.53
CA CYS A 264 -10.12 15.14 -13.57
C CYS A 264 -10.65 16.56 -13.83
N GLY A 265 -11.75 16.68 -14.51
CA GLY A 265 -12.42 17.95 -14.71
C GLY A 265 -12.99 18.47 -13.39
N ALA A 266 -13.04 19.77 -13.23
CA ALA A 266 -14.02 20.40 -12.38
C ALA A 266 -15.38 19.84 -12.83
N GLY A 267 -16.00 19.02 -11.97
CA GLY A 267 -17.19 18.29 -12.30
C GLY A 267 -18.20 19.21 -12.95
N GLU A 268 -18.77 18.74 -14.03
CA GLU A 268 -19.99 19.27 -14.57
C GLU A 268 -21.00 19.35 -13.44
N GLY A 269 -21.13 20.57 -12.91
CA GLY A 269 -22.31 20.98 -12.23
C GLY A 269 -23.41 21.05 -13.28
N ALA A 270 -24.28 20.09 -13.27
CA ALA A 270 -25.62 20.19 -13.85
C ALA A 270 -26.60 19.58 -12.87
#